data_1c071b4ae3a72de4f882629efcee39c7
#
_entry.id   1c071b4ae3a72de4f882629efcee39c7
#
_cell.length_a   1.000
_cell.length_b   1.000
_cell.length_c   1.000
_cell.angle_alpha   90.00
_cell.angle_beta   90.00
_cell.angle_gamma   90.00
#
_symmetry.space_group_name_H-M   'P 1'
#
loop_
_entity.id
_entity.type
_entity.pdbx_description
1 polymer ?
#
loop_
_entity_poly.entity_id
_entity_poly.type
_entity_poly.pdbx_seq_one_letter_code
_entity_poly.pdbx_strand_id
1 'polypeptide(L)'
;MVPQNKEWHRTAYTVTVGYKHGAPPHFFLLPLPLITHACAGTLTGISTHDRALTARALGAPTGINAQDFTRPGHMVPLRAQPGGVLAPGAHGSRPRPVCKGLLCELVNDDKMGSMMRRDACRAFADRFGLPLISVAMLVEYRERTEGTNARL
;
A
#
# COMPACT_ATOMS: atom_id res chain seq x y z
N MET A 1 4.63 13.04 8.01
CA MET A 1 5.91 12.79 7.30
C MET A 1 7.03 12.77 8.32
N VAL A 2 8.10 12.04 8.04
CA VAL A 2 9.33 12.10 8.83
C VAL A 2 9.93 13.49 8.67
N PRO A 3 10.23 14.23 9.77
CA PRO A 3 10.68 15.62 9.68
C PRO A 3 11.95 15.84 8.86
N GLN A 4 12.86 14.85 8.88
CA GLN A 4 14.09 14.84 8.08
C GLN A 4 14.18 13.51 7.35
N ASN A 5 13.82 13.50 6.06
CA ASN A 5 14.01 12.33 5.23
C ASN A 5 15.44 12.28 4.70
N LYS A 6 16.24 11.35 5.23
CA LYS A 6 17.62 11.09 4.84
C LYS A 6 17.76 9.93 3.85
N GLU A 7 16.64 9.33 3.44
CA GLU A 7 16.64 8.23 2.49
C GLU A 7 17.03 8.77 1.10
N TRP A 8 17.88 8.01 0.38
CA TRP A 8 18.49 8.42 -0.89
C TRP A 8 17.44 8.81 -1.96
N HIS A 9 16.39 8.02 -2.10
CA HIS A 9 15.31 8.25 -3.07
C HIS A 9 14.26 9.26 -2.57
N ARG A 10 14.41 9.76 -1.34
CA ARG A 10 13.45 10.66 -0.69
C ARG A 10 12.01 10.12 -0.69
N THR A 11 11.86 8.80 -0.61
CA THR A 11 10.54 8.15 -0.50
C THR A 11 9.74 8.80 0.61
N ALA A 12 8.50 9.18 0.32
CA ALA A 12 7.68 9.97 1.24
C ALA A 12 7.08 9.10 2.37
N TYR A 13 7.98 8.48 3.15
CA TYR A 13 7.61 7.70 4.33
C TYR A 13 6.91 8.58 5.36
N THR A 14 5.87 8.03 5.96
CA THR A 14 5.22 8.61 7.13
C THR A 14 5.62 7.85 8.39
N VAL A 15 5.14 8.29 9.56
CA VAL A 15 5.24 7.50 10.78
C VAL A 15 4.46 6.19 10.61
N THR A 16 4.98 5.12 11.18
CA THR A 16 4.31 3.82 11.17
C THR A 16 3.03 3.87 12.00
N VAL A 17 2.01 3.15 11.57
CA VAL A 17 0.69 3.16 12.22
C VAL A 17 0.14 1.76 12.42
N GLY A 18 -0.75 1.60 13.40
CA GLY A 18 -1.56 0.41 13.62
C GLY A 18 -2.99 0.83 13.99
N TYR A 19 -4.00 0.18 13.43
CA TYR A 19 -5.39 0.50 13.74
C TYR A 19 -5.77 -0.06 15.12
N LYS A 20 -6.41 0.75 15.96
CA LYS A 20 -6.72 0.40 17.36
C LYS A 20 -7.97 -0.45 17.53
N HIS A 21 -8.90 -0.34 16.60
CA HIS A 21 -10.23 -0.91 16.73
C HIS A 21 -10.39 -2.17 15.86
N GLY A 22 -11.45 -2.94 16.10
CA GLY A 22 -11.85 -4.03 15.23
C GLY A 22 -12.22 -3.59 13.81
N ALA A 23 -12.93 -4.41 13.05
CA ALA A 23 -13.29 -4.10 11.66
C ALA A 23 -13.95 -2.71 11.54
N PRO A 24 -13.54 -1.90 10.55
CA PRO A 24 -14.13 -0.58 10.33
C PRO A 24 -15.63 -0.68 10.00
N PRO A 25 -16.43 0.35 10.30
CA PRO A 25 -17.92 0.31 10.25
C PRO A 25 -18.53 -0.17 8.94
N HIS A 26 -17.90 0.11 7.80
CA HIS A 26 -18.42 -0.33 6.49
C HIS A 26 -18.08 -1.78 6.13
N PHE A 27 -17.42 -2.50 7.01
CA PHE A 27 -17.15 -3.92 6.82
C PHE A 27 -18.39 -4.79 6.96
N PHE A 28 -19.45 -4.26 7.54
CA PHE A 28 -20.76 -4.95 7.70
C PHE A 28 -21.54 -5.18 6.39
N LEU A 29 -21.05 -4.70 5.26
CA LEU A 29 -21.67 -4.93 3.94
C LEU A 29 -21.19 -6.20 3.22
N LEU A 30 -20.31 -7.00 3.85
CA LEU A 30 -19.89 -8.30 3.31
C LEU A 30 -20.72 -9.44 3.91
N PRO A 31 -21.01 -10.53 3.15
CA PRO A 31 -21.85 -11.64 3.63
C PRO A 31 -21.32 -12.29 4.90
N LEU A 32 -22.21 -12.59 5.80
CA LEU A 32 -22.06 -13.02 7.19
C LEU A 32 -21.09 -14.16 7.53
N PRO A 33 -20.72 -15.13 6.69
CA PRO A 33 -19.88 -16.23 7.15
C PRO A 33 -18.44 -15.85 7.51
N LEU A 34 -17.98 -14.65 7.15
CA LEU A 34 -16.60 -14.20 7.41
C LEU A 34 -16.46 -13.33 8.67
N ILE A 35 -17.54 -13.07 9.39
CA ILE A 35 -17.59 -12.06 10.46
C ILE A 35 -17.43 -12.67 11.87
N THR A 36 -17.42 -13.99 12.00
CA THR A 36 -17.48 -14.69 13.31
C THR A 36 -16.22 -14.56 14.19
N HIS A 37 -15.21 -13.81 13.76
CA HIS A 37 -14.05 -13.46 14.57
C HIS A 37 -13.83 -11.94 14.64
N ALA A 38 -14.90 -11.18 14.82
CA ALA A 38 -14.81 -9.77 15.20
C ALA A 38 -14.24 -9.64 16.62
N CYS A 39 -12.97 -9.98 16.77
CA CYS A 39 -12.24 -9.78 18.00
C CYS A 39 -12.05 -8.28 18.25
N ALA A 40 -12.28 -7.89 19.48
CA ALA A 40 -12.06 -6.58 19.99
C ALA A 40 -10.59 -6.13 19.77
N GLY A 41 -10.39 -5.23 18.80
CA GLY A 41 -9.13 -4.51 18.62
C GLY A 41 -7.95 -5.33 18.08
N THR A 42 -6.93 -4.61 17.62
CA THR A 42 -5.62 -5.18 17.29
C THR A 42 -4.79 -5.33 18.56
N LEU A 43 -4.30 -6.55 18.87
CA LEU A 43 -3.50 -6.79 20.07
C LEU A 43 -2.11 -6.16 19.96
N THR A 44 -1.35 -6.54 18.94
CA THR A 44 0.04 -6.07 18.74
C THR A 44 0.24 -5.32 17.43
N GLY A 45 -0.70 -5.43 16.49
CA GLY A 45 -0.60 -4.86 15.16
C GLY A 45 0.33 -5.62 14.20
N ILE A 46 0.96 -6.72 14.64
CA ILE A 46 1.98 -7.46 13.88
C ILE A 46 1.35 -8.51 12.97
N SER A 47 0.28 -9.17 13.43
CA SER A 47 -0.34 -10.27 12.70
C SER A 47 -0.81 -9.82 11.31
N THR A 48 -0.94 -10.77 10.39
CA THR A 48 -1.53 -10.49 9.06
C THR A 48 -2.94 -9.95 9.17
N HIS A 49 -3.70 -10.43 10.16
CA HIS A 49 -5.03 -9.93 10.46
C HIS A 49 -5.02 -8.46 10.88
N ASP A 50 -4.19 -8.10 11.86
CA ASP A 50 -4.06 -6.73 12.36
C ASP A 50 -3.60 -5.77 11.28
N ARG A 51 -2.62 -6.19 10.47
CA ARG A 51 -2.15 -5.38 9.33
C ARG A 51 -3.22 -5.21 8.26
N ALA A 52 -4.02 -6.25 8.00
CA ALA A 52 -5.16 -6.15 7.08
C ALA A 52 -6.23 -5.19 7.60
N LEU A 53 -6.53 -5.19 8.91
CA LEU A 53 -7.44 -4.21 9.52
C LEU A 53 -6.88 -2.78 9.36
N THR A 54 -5.59 -2.59 9.62
CA THR A 54 -4.92 -1.30 9.45
C THR A 54 -4.97 -0.82 8.01
N ALA A 55 -4.69 -1.70 7.05
CA ALA A 55 -4.75 -1.37 5.62
C ALA A 55 -6.17 -0.97 5.19
N ARG A 56 -7.20 -1.70 5.65
CA ARG A 56 -8.61 -1.38 5.38
C ARG A 56 -9.02 -0.05 5.99
N ALA A 57 -8.61 0.22 7.24
CA ALA A 57 -8.89 1.49 7.89
C ALA A 57 -8.23 2.66 7.14
N LEU A 58 -6.97 2.54 6.75
CA LEU A 58 -6.29 3.52 5.89
C LEU A 58 -6.97 3.68 4.53
N GLY A 59 -7.58 2.61 4.02
CA GLY A 59 -8.34 2.58 2.77
C GLY A 59 -9.74 3.15 2.87
N ALA A 60 -10.31 3.30 4.06
CA ALA A 60 -11.68 3.73 4.26
C ALA A 60 -11.91 5.15 3.72
N PRO A 61 -13.02 5.39 3.00
CA PRO A 61 -13.33 6.72 2.47
C PRO A 61 -13.75 7.72 3.56
N THR A 62 -14.40 7.24 4.62
CA THR A 62 -14.94 8.06 5.72
C THR A 62 -14.97 7.27 7.03
N GLY A 63 -15.24 7.95 8.15
CA GLY A 63 -15.49 7.34 9.45
C GLY A 63 -14.23 6.90 10.21
N ILE A 64 -13.04 7.23 9.74
CA ILE A 64 -11.75 6.91 10.37
C ILE A 64 -10.98 8.21 10.61
N ASN A 65 -10.47 8.38 11.82
CA ASN A 65 -9.73 9.56 12.26
C ASN A 65 -8.28 9.21 12.62
N ALA A 66 -7.43 10.22 12.71
CA ALA A 66 -6.03 10.03 13.09
C ALA A 66 -5.85 9.42 14.49
N GLN A 67 -6.80 9.66 15.40
CA GLN A 67 -6.82 9.10 16.75
C GLN A 67 -7.11 7.60 16.79
N ASP A 68 -7.67 7.05 15.71
CA ASP A 68 -7.99 5.62 15.62
C ASP A 68 -6.74 4.76 15.36
N PHE A 69 -5.58 5.40 15.19
CA PHE A 69 -4.32 4.72 14.95
C PHE A 69 -3.34 4.90 16.12
N THR A 70 -2.65 3.80 16.46
CA THR A 70 -1.42 3.85 17.26
C THR A 70 -0.27 4.39 16.41
N ARG A 71 0.64 5.11 17.05
CA ARG A 71 1.88 5.62 16.46
C ARG A 71 3.00 5.51 17.49
N PRO A 72 4.01 4.67 17.28
CA PRO A 72 4.25 3.82 16.11
C PRO A 72 3.29 2.64 15.97
N GLY A 73 3.32 1.98 14.81
CA GLY A 73 2.60 0.75 14.48
C GLY A 73 3.41 -0.09 13.50
N HIS A 74 2.78 -1.07 12.84
CA HIS A 74 3.47 -2.05 11.97
C HIS A 74 3.16 -1.87 10.46
N MET A 75 2.39 -0.86 10.11
CA MET A 75 2.19 -0.49 8.71
C MET A 75 2.90 0.84 8.44
N VAL A 76 3.56 0.92 7.30
CA VAL A 76 4.32 2.11 6.87
C VAL A 76 3.57 2.80 5.74
N PRO A 77 2.73 3.80 6.00
CA PRO A 77 2.07 4.52 4.92
C PRO A 77 3.07 5.35 4.12
N LEU A 78 2.88 5.37 2.81
CA LEU A 78 3.60 6.22 1.88
C LEU A 78 2.63 7.28 1.33
N ARG A 79 3.09 8.51 1.26
CA ARG A 79 2.33 9.56 0.59
C ARG A 79 2.60 9.48 -0.92
N ALA A 80 1.54 9.29 -1.70
CA ALA A 80 1.65 9.37 -3.15
C ALA A 80 2.14 10.76 -3.59
N GLN A 81 3.05 10.80 -4.55
CA GLN A 81 3.54 12.04 -5.12
C GLN A 81 2.49 12.67 -6.05
N PRO A 82 2.35 14.00 -6.06
CA PRO A 82 1.65 14.70 -7.13
C PRO A 82 2.23 14.28 -8.49
N GLY A 83 1.38 14.02 -9.47
CA GLY A 83 1.82 13.48 -10.77
C GLY A 83 1.98 11.94 -10.82
N GLY A 84 2.04 11.26 -9.69
CA GLY A 84 2.17 9.80 -9.64
C GLY A 84 3.42 9.29 -10.35
N VAL A 85 3.31 8.25 -11.18
CA VAL A 85 4.46 7.65 -11.91
C VAL A 85 5.15 8.59 -12.92
N LEU A 86 4.56 9.72 -13.24
CA LEU A 86 5.17 10.74 -14.11
C LEU A 86 6.08 11.69 -13.35
N ALA A 87 6.02 11.71 -12.01
CA ALA A 87 6.91 12.53 -11.21
C ALA A 87 8.28 11.85 -11.03
N PRO A 88 9.39 12.60 -11.06
CA PRO A 88 10.72 12.05 -10.81
C PRO A 88 10.78 11.33 -9.44
N GLY A 89 11.27 10.09 -9.42
CA GLY A 89 11.36 9.28 -8.19
C GLY A 89 10.03 8.81 -7.62
N ALA A 90 8.95 8.90 -8.38
CA ALA A 90 7.64 8.47 -7.90
C ALA A 90 7.48 6.95 -7.90
N HIS A 91 6.96 6.45 -6.79
CA HIS A 91 6.45 5.09 -6.68
C HIS A 91 4.92 5.19 -6.63
N GLY A 92 4.25 4.62 -7.60
CA GLY A 92 2.79 4.50 -7.57
C GLY A 92 2.03 5.33 -8.58
N SER A 93 0.73 5.09 -8.65
CA SER A 93 -0.21 5.72 -9.54
C SER A 93 -0.63 7.11 -9.04
N ARG A 94 -1.20 7.91 -9.96
CA ARG A 94 -1.82 9.20 -9.64
C ARG A 94 -2.79 9.06 -8.48
N PRO A 95 -2.76 9.95 -7.47
CA PRO A 95 -3.79 9.97 -6.46
C PRO A 95 -5.12 10.41 -7.09
N ARG A 96 -5.90 9.45 -7.52
CA ARG A 96 -7.35 9.68 -7.59
C ARG A 96 -7.85 9.72 -6.14
N PRO A 97 -8.85 10.54 -5.79
CA PRO A 97 -9.29 10.71 -4.40
C PRO A 97 -9.71 9.41 -3.69
N VAL A 98 -9.72 8.28 -4.38
CA VAL A 98 -10.22 6.98 -3.89
C VAL A 98 -9.22 5.83 -4.05
N CYS A 99 -8.06 6.03 -4.68
CA CYS A 99 -7.12 4.93 -4.91
C CYS A 99 -6.04 4.89 -3.83
N LYS A 100 -6.23 3.99 -2.88
CA LYS A 100 -5.21 3.60 -1.90
C LYS A 100 -4.76 2.20 -2.28
N GLY A 101 -3.45 2.00 -2.48
CA GLY A 101 -2.86 0.73 -2.85
C GLY A 101 -2.05 0.15 -1.69
N LEU A 102 -2.04 -1.18 -1.58
CA LEU A 102 -1.13 -1.89 -0.71
C LEU A 102 0.07 -2.34 -1.54
N LEU A 103 1.28 -2.09 -1.03
CA LEU A 103 2.52 -2.55 -1.62
C LEU A 103 3.16 -3.61 -0.73
N CYS A 104 3.74 -4.62 -1.35
CA CYS A 104 4.55 -5.62 -0.68
C CYS A 104 5.76 -5.92 -1.57
N GLU A 105 6.95 -5.75 -1.01
CA GLU A 105 8.17 -6.11 -1.70
C GLU A 105 8.36 -7.63 -1.70
N LEU A 106 8.84 -8.15 -2.83
CA LEU A 106 9.10 -9.58 -2.99
C LEU A 106 10.57 -9.87 -2.78
N VAL A 107 10.85 -10.88 -1.97
CA VAL A 107 12.19 -11.41 -1.73
C VAL A 107 12.31 -12.81 -2.33
N ASN A 108 13.53 -13.19 -2.71
CA ASN A 108 13.81 -14.54 -3.15
C ASN A 108 13.76 -15.51 -1.96
N ASP A 109 13.36 -16.75 -2.23
CA ASP A 109 13.44 -17.86 -1.28
C ASP A 109 14.87 -18.42 -1.26
N ASP A 110 15.82 -17.56 -0.93
CA ASP A 110 17.22 -17.90 -0.74
C ASP A 110 17.63 -17.65 0.72
N LYS A 111 18.79 -18.18 1.12
CA LYS A 111 19.28 -18.03 2.51
C LYS A 111 19.52 -16.58 2.93
N MET A 112 19.71 -15.69 1.96
CA MET A 112 19.99 -14.27 2.20
C MET A 112 18.73 -13.39 2.16
N GLY A 113 17.59 -13.93 1.68
CA GLY A 113 16.38 -13.13 1.49
C GLY A 113 16.60 -11.98 0.53
N SER A 114 17.36 -12.20 -0.55
CA SER A 114 17.69 -11.15 -1.51
C SER A 114 16.46 -10.63 -2.24
N MET A 115 16.49 -9.37 -2.67
CA MET A 115 15.39 -8.76 -3.39
C MET A 115 15.14 -9.45 -4.73
N MET A 116 13.88 -9.83 -4.96
CA MET A 116 13.46 -10.46 -6.20
C MET A 116 13.63 -9.50 -7.38
N ARG A 117 14.32 -9.94 -8.43
CA ARG A 117 14.58 -9.18 -9.65
C ARG A 117 13.64 -9.62 -10.78
N ARG A 118 13.71 -8.91 -11.90
CA ARG A 118 12.78 -9.06 -13.03
C ARG A 118 12.48 -10.51 -13.42
N ASP A 119 13.51 -11.34 -13.60
CA ASP A 119 13.33 -12.70 -14.10
C ASP A 119 12.67 -13.61 -13.03
N ALA A 120 13.05 -13.44 -11.76
CA ALA A 120 12.41 -14.12 -10.65
C ALA A 120 10.96 -13.62 -10.46
N CYS A 121 10.70 -12.30 -10.61
CA CYS A 121 9.35 -11.75 -10.61
C CYS A 121 8.51 -12.31 -11.76
N ARG A 122 9.09 -12.53 -12.93
CA ARG A 122 8.39 -13.15 -14.07
C ARG A 122 7.97 -14.57 -13.71
N ALA A 123 8.90 -15.39 -13.24
CA ALA A 123 8.62 -16.77 -12.83
C ALA A 123 7.56 -16.83 -11.71
N PHE A 124 7.63 -15.90 -10.75
CA PHE A 124 6.63 -15.78 -9.69
C PHE A 124 5.24 -15.41 -10.25
N ALA A 125 5.19 -14.41 -11.13
CA ALA A 125 3.94 -13.97 -11.74
C ALA A 125 3.30 -15.10 -12.57
N ASP A 126 4.08 -15.81 -13.37
CA ASP A 126 3.62 -16.94 -14.18
C ASP A 126 3.09 -18.09 -13.29
N ARG A 127 3.81 -18.40 -12.21
CA ARG A 127 3.40 -19.42 -11.23
C ARG A 127 2.04 -19.13 -10.57
N PHE A 128 1.77 -17.87 -10.28
CA PHE A 128 0.55 -17.47 -9.55
C PHE A 128 -0.52 -16.82 -10.44
N GLY A 129 -0.32 -16.80 -11.76
CA GLY A 129 -1.26 -16.18 -12.69
C GLY A 129 -1.43 -14.68 -12.50
N LEU A 130 -0.35 -13.98 -12.08
CA LEU A 130 -0.37 -12.55 -11.80
C LEU A 130 0.09 -11.73 -13.01
N PRO A 131 -0.49 -10.56 -13.27
CA PRO A 131 0.05 -9.65 -14.27
C PRO A 131 1.39 -9.08 -13.79
N LEU A 132 2.38 -9.03 -14.69
CA LEU A 132 3.64 -8.34 -14.47
C LEU A 132 3.68 -7.07 -15.29
N ILE A 133 3.76 -5.94 -14.62
CA ILE A 133 3.85 -4.61 -15.24
C ILE A 133 5.12 -3.89 -14.77
N SER A 134 5.63 -2.98 -15.59
CA SER A 134 6.73 -2.10 -15.21
C SER A 134 6.25 -0.66 -15.03
N VAL A 135 7.03 0.15 -14.30
CA VAL A 135 6.76 1.58 -14.18
C VAL A 135 6.76 2.25 -15.56
N ALA A 136 7.64 1.83 -16.48
CA ALA A 136 7.67 2.35 -17.84
C ALA A 136 6.35 2.10 -18.59
N MET A 137 5.76 0.91 -18.46
CA MET A 137 4.44 0.60 -19.04
C MET A 137 3.33 1.50 -18.45
N LEU A 138 3.40 1.80 -17.15
CA LEU A 138 2.44 2.72 -16.51
C LEU A 138 2.62 4.16 -17.01
N VAL A 139 3.85 4.60 -17.21
CA VAL A 139 4.15 5.92 -17.79
C VAL A 139 3.55 6.01 -19.19
N GLU A 140 3.87 5.05 -20.07
CA GLU A 140 3.36 5.00 -21.43
C GLU A 140 1.82 4.97 -21.47
N TYR A 141 1.21 4.14 -20.63
CA TYR A 141 -0.24 4.07 -20.52
C TYR A 141 -0.85 5.42 -20.16
N ARG A 142 -0.28 6.12 -19.18
CA ARG A 142 -0.78 7.41 -18.75
C ARG A 142 -0.57 8.50 -19.78
N GLU A 143 0.58 8.54 -20.43
CA GLU A 143 0.84 9.48 -21.51
C GLU A 143 -0.15 9.30 -22.68
N ARG A 144 -0.47 8.05 -23.01
CA ARG A 144 -1.44 7.74 -24.06
C ARG A 144 -2.88 8.10 -23.68
N THR A 145 -3.28 7.87 -22.42
CA THR A 145 -4.68 8.03 -21.99
C THR A 145 -5.02 9.41 -21.45
N GLU A 146 -4.06 10.10 -20.86
CA GLU A 146 -4.27 11.40 -20.20
C GLU A 146 -3.68 12.58 -21.02
N GLY A 147 -2.93 12.29 -22.10
CA GLY A 147 -2.26 13.27 -22.93
C GLY A 147 -1.04 13.91 -22.26
N THR A 148 -0.34 14.76 -23.02
CA THR A 148 0.92 15.41 -22.61
C THR A 148 0.75 16.35 -21.40
N ASN A 149 -0.46 16.77 -21.08
CA ASN A 149 -0.77 17.64 -19.93
C ASN A 149 -0.67 16.93 -18.56
N ALA A 150 -0.40 15.62 -18.54
CA ALA A 150 -0.28 14.84 -17.29
C ALA A 150 1.04 15.09 -16.54
N ARG A 151 1.97 15.87 -17.09
CA ARG A 151 3.28 16.20 -16.49
C ARG A 151 3.28 17.49 -15.64
N LEU A 152 2.16 18.21 -15.57
CA LEU A 152 2.03 19.47 -14.80
C LEU A 152 1.44 19.25 -13.42
#